data_823398c262cd082b42851f9fc8ea41d7
#
_entry.id   823398c262cd082b42851f9fc8ea41d7
#
_cell.length_a   1.000
_cell.length_b   1.000
_cell.length_c   1.000
_cell.angle_alpha   90.00
_cell.angle_beta   90.00
_cell.angle_gamma   90.00
#
_symmetry.space_group_name_H-M   'P 1'
#
loop_
_entity.id
_entity.type
_entity.pdbx_description
1 polymer ?
#
loop_
_entity_poly.entity_id
_entity_poly.type
_entity_poly.pdbx_seq_one_letter_code
_entity_poly.pdbx_strand_id
1 'polypeptide(L)'
;MKKILILLLCAIFFPPCTFFGAEVSLDEMIGQMIILGFNGNSVNSRGFKNIVKDLNSGKVSGVIFFEDNIKNPENLYKMTETVYKSTMQNRPFIAIDMEGGQIQRMNNKNGFKNFPSASEIAAADDLKKANETYSNMAEMLNSMLFNLNFAPCVDLDLNENSILHKKQRAYSGDSAKVSAYANEFIKAHYDKNIITALKHFPGHGSVSGDTHLGFVDSTKTHKDIELYPYEDLMFKNDLQMVMVSHIFNENLDTLYPATLSYDTVGSLLRREMGFKGVVITDDLDMGAIKHKFDLEETVIQAINAGNDILLFSNRKPNNPNLADDISKIIKNAILEGLIEPIRIQQSYDRITKLKRMLIINEKK
;
A
#
# COMPACT_ATOMS: atom_id res chain seq x y z
N MET A 1 16.76 73.98 -19.60
CA MET A 1 16.35 73.49 -18.27
C MET A 1 15.99 72.01 -18.41
N LYS A 2 16.91 71.08 -18.03
CA LYS A 2 16.71 69.61 -18.07
C LYS A 2 16.19 69.17 -16.70
N LYS A 3 15.00 68.59 -16.64
CA LYS A 3 14.44 67.95 -15.43
C LYS A 3 14.99 66.56 -15.33
N ILE A 4 15.77 66.29 -14.26
CA ILE A 4 16.27 64.98 -13.90
C ILE A 4 15.16 64.29 -13.05
N LEU A 5 14.65 63.18 -13.56
CA LEU A 5 13.67 62.31 -12.86
C LEU A 5 14.47 61.28 -12.06
N ILE A 6 14.47 61.41 -10.74
CA ILE A 6 15.09 60.44 -9.83
C ILE A 6 14.05 59.34 -9.55
N LEU A 7 14.29 58.12 -10.08
CA LEU A 7 13.54 56.91 -9.72
C LEU A 7 14.10 56.38 -8.41
N LEU A 8 13.30 56.49 -7.33
CA LEU A 8 13.60 55.79 -6.08
C LEU A 8 13.18 54.31 -6.23
N LEU A 9 14.16 53.40 -6.33
CA LEU A 9 13.95 51.95 -6.19
C LEU A 9 13.82 51.64 -4.70
N CYS A 10 12.59 51.41 -4.22
CA CYS A 10 12.38 50.77 -2.92
C CYS A 10 12.71 49.28 -3.02
N ALA A 11 13.90 48.87 -2.61
CA ALA A 11 14.23 47.48 -2.41
C ALA A 11 13.48 46.98 -1.16
N ILE A 12 12.40 46.18 -1.38
CA ILE A 12 11.73 45.47 -0.32
C ILE A 12 12.62 44.30 0.09
N PHE A 13 13.34 44.49 1.19
CA PHE A 13 14.07 43.42 1.84
C PHE A 13 13.05 42.48 2.53
N PHE A 14 12.72 41.34 1.91
CA PHE A 14 12.13 40.21 2.62
C PHE A 14 13.25 39.51 3.39
N PRO A 15 13.18 39.44 4.73
CA PRO A 15 14.13 38.60 5.46
C PRO A 15 13.89 37.14 5.02
N PRO A 16 14.94 36.33 4.81
CA PRO A 16 14.77 34.93 4.52
C PRO A 16 14.10 34.29 5.76
N CYS A 17 12.89 33.77 5.60
CA CYS A 17 12.28 32.86 6.59
C CYS A 17 13.14 31.60 6.64
N THR A 18 14.15 31.58 7.50
CA THR A 18 14.91 30.40 7.82
C THR A 18 14.05 29.53 8.74
N PHE A 19 13.23 28.67 8.15
CA PHE A 19 12.77 27.47 8.85
C PHE A 19 14.00 26.56 9.00
N PHE A 20 14.61 26.57 10.17
CA PHE A 20 15.57 25.53 10.57
C PHE A 20 14.81 24.22 10.85
N GLY A 21 14.34 23.54 9.80
CA GLY A 21 14.09 22.12 9.82
C GLY A 21 15.32 21.45 9.21
N ALA A 22 15.91 20.46 9.88
CA ALA A 22 16.96 19.66 9.26
C ALA A 22 16.43 19.12 7.91
N GLU A 23 17.21 19.35 6.86
CA GLU A 23 16.86 18.89 5.51
C GLU A 23 16.80 17.35 5.53
N VAL A 24 15.66 16.77 5.14
CA VAL A 24 15.47 15.32 5.16
C VAL A 24 16.42 14.69 4.15
N SER A 25 17.19 13.71 4.56
CA SER A 25 18.15 13.04 3.67
C SER A 25 17.48 12.20 2.60
N LEU A 26 18.13 12.03 1.45
CA LEU A 26 17.66 11.13 0.40
C LEU A 26 17.48 9.70 0.92
N ASP A 27 18.38 9.23 1.81
CA ASP A 27 18.28 7.91 2.42
C ASP A 27 17.02 7.75 3.27
N GLU A 28 16.66 8.75 4.04
CA GLU A 28 15.43 8.75 4.82
C GLU A 28 14.20 8.74 3.90
N MET A 29 14.20 9.57 2.86
CA MET A 29 13.08 9.59 1.89
C MET A 29 12.90 8.23 1.21
N ILE A 30 13.97 7.61 0.74
CA ILE A 30 13.95 6.28 0.11
C ILE A 30 13.45 5.23 1.10
N GLY A 31 13.95 5.23 2.34
CA GLY A 31 13.52 4.28 3.36
C GLY A 31 12.02 4.34 3.65
N GLN A 32 11.40 5.54 3.57
CA GLN A 32 9.96 5.66 3.71
C GLN A 32 9.17 5.00 2.56
N MET A 33 9.78 4.76 1.42
CA MET A 33 9.13 4.14 0.25
C MET A 33 9.16 2.60 0.27
N ILE A 34 9.69 1.95 1.31
CA ILE A 34 9.90 0.50 1.32
C ILE A 34 9.14 -0.16 2.46
N ILE A 35 8.32 -1.17 2.15
CA ILE A 35 7.72 -2.11 3.12
C ILE A 35 8.21 -3.52 2.79
N LEU A 36 8.77 -4.22 3.77
CA LEU A 36 9.29 -5.57 3.59
C LEU A 36 8.59 -6.58 4.50
N GLY A 37 8.44 -7.79 3.99
CA GLY A 37 8.18 -8.96 4.83
C GLY A 37 9.48 -9.55 5.39
N PHE A 38 9.35 -10.57 6.20
CA PHE A 38 10.47 -11.22 6.88
C PHE A 38 10.16 -12.69 7.19
N ASN A 39 11.20 -13.48 7.41
CA ASN A 39 11.07 -14.87 7.85
C ASN A 39 11.18 -14.99 9.38
N GLY A 40 10.36 -15.91 9.92
CA GLY A 40 10.35 -16.23 11.34
C GLY A 40 9.12 -15.74 12.08
N ASN A 41 8.84 -16.37 13.21
CA ASN A 41 7.64 -16.16 14.01
C ASN A 41 7.95 -15.90 15.50
N SER A 42 9.07 -15.25 15.78
CA SER A 42 9.51 -14.92 17.13
C SER A 42 10.44 -13.72 17.11
N VAL A 43 10.44 -12.92 18.19
CA VAL A 43 11.41 -11.82 18.41
C VAL A 43 12.87 -12.30 18.35
N ASN A 44 13.12 -13.60 18.57
CA ASN A 44 14.44 -14.20 18.48
C ASN A 44 14.82 -14.68 17.08
N SER A 45 13.88 -14.75 16.14
CA SER A 45 14.15 -15.19 14.77
C SER A 45 15.10 -14.23 14.06
N ARG A 46 16.06 -14.77 13.28
CA ARG A 46 17.07 -13.98 12.58
C ARG A 46 16.43 -12.97 11.62
N GLY A 47 15.42 -13.40 10.83
CA GLY A 47 14.73 -12.51 9.90
C GLY A 47 14.02 -11.37 10.60
N PHE A 48 13.36 -11.63 11.75
CA PHE A 48 12.73 -10.58 12.53
C PHE A 48 13.75 -9.58 13.11
N LYS A 49 14.88 -10.06 13.65
CA LYS A 49 15.95 -9.16 14.15
C LYS A 49 16.53 -8.28 13.03
N ASN A 50 16.68 -8.82 11.82
CA ASN A 50 17.16 -8.07 10.67
C ASN A 50 16.18 -6.94 10.30
N ILE A 51 14.88 -7.23 10.15
CA ILE A 51 13.91 -6.21 9.78
C ILE A 51 13.74 -5.12 10.84
N VAL A 52 13.84 -5.47 12.14
CA VAL A 52 13.85 -4.48 13.23
C VAL A 52 15.10 -3.59 13.17
N LYS A 53 16.26 -4.14 12.79
CA LYS A 53 17.48 -3.35 12.55
C LYS A 53 17.28 -2.37 11.38
N ASP A 54 16.66 -2.81 10.28
CA ASP A 54 16.39 -1.96 9.11
C ASP A 54 15.39 -0.84 9.44
N LEU A 55 14.35 -1.13 10.23
CA LEU A 55 13.44 -0.11 10.78
C LEU A 55 14.19 0.93 11.63
N ASN A 56 15.00 0.47 12.59
CA ASN A 56 15.76 1.35 13.48
C ASN A 56 16.76 2.25 12.74
N SER A 57 17.26 1.79 11.60
CA SER A 57 18.19 2.54 10.75
C SER A 57 17.49 3.38 9.67
N GLY A 58 16.16 3.39 9.64
CA GLY A 58 15.37 4.17 8.67
C GLY A 58 15.40 3.63 7.25
N LYS A 59 15.86 2.40 7.03
CA LYS A 59 15.96 1.78 5.70
C LYS A 59 14.63 1.28 5.14
N VAL A 60 13.63 1.07 6.01
CA VAL A 60 12.28 0.67 5.65
C VAL A 60 11.25 1.45 6.46
N SER A 61 10.08 1.68 5.88
CA SER A 61 8.98 2.43 6.48
C SER A 61 8.03 1.57 7.31
N GLY A 62 8.09 0.24 7.13
CA GLY A 62 7.18 -0.68 7.77
C GLY A 62 7.46 -2.13 7.42
N VAL A 63 6.64 -3.00 7.99
CA VAL A 63 6.71 -4.44 7.81
C VAL A 63 5.35 -5.03 7.48
N ILE A 64 5.32 -6.11 6.68
CA ILE A 64 4.12 -6.93 6.46
C ILE A 64 4.27 -8.27 7.18
N PHE A 65 3.21 -8.66 7.89
CA PHE A 65 3.09 -9.96 8.54
C PHE A 65 2.26 -10.92 7.70
N PHE A 66 2.75 -12.15 7.56
CA PHE A 66 2.07 -13.27 6.92
C PHE A 66 1.64 -14.30 7.97
N GLU A 67 0.79 -15.27 7.59
CA GLU A 67 0.26 -16.30 8.51
C GLU A 67 1.36 -17.07 9.25
N ASP A 68 2.45 -17.42 8.58
CA ASP A 68 3.58 -18.15 9.17
C ASP A 68 4.48 -17.31 10.11
N ASN A 69 4.30 -15.97 10.13
CA ASN A 69 4.89 -15.15 11.19
C ASN A 69 4.08 -15.21 12.50
N ILE A 70 2.85 -15.73 12.47
CA ILE A 70 1.92 -15.66 13.58
C ILE A 70 1.80 -17.03 14.26
N LYS A 71 2.43 -17.20 15.41
CA LYS A 71 2.39 -18.42 16.19
C LYS A 71 1.18 -18.48 17.13
N ASN A 72 0.94 -17.43 17.88
CA ASN A 72 -0.17 -17.23 18.81
C ASN A 72 -0.26 -15.73 19.18
N PRO A 73 -1.33 -15.29 19.86
CA PRO A 73 -1.54 -13.88 20.21
C PRO A 73 -0.40 -13.27 21.04
N GLU A 74 0.08 -13.95 22.05
CA GLU A 74 1.14 -13.45 22.93
C GLU A 74 2.44 -13.19 22.16
N ASN A 75 2.82 -14.12 21.29
CA ASN A 75 4.03 -14.01 20.49
C ASN A 75 3.90 -12.91 19.44
N LEU A 76 2.73 -12.82 18.77
CA LEU A 76 2.46 -11.77 17.79
C LEU A 76 2.54 -10.39 18.44
N TYR A 77 1.88 -10.20 19.60
CA TYR A 77 1.92 -8.92 20.31
C TYR A 77 3.35 -8.49 20.65
N LYS A 78 4.20 -9.41 21.13
CA LYS A 78 5.62 -9.11 21.41
C LYS A 78 6.38 -8.65 20.14
N MET A 79 6.08 -9.24 19.00
CA MET A 79 6.70 -8.86 17.73
C MET A 79 6.20 -7.50 17.26
N THR A 80 4.90 -7.28 17.21
CA THR A 80 4.31 -6.00 16.79
C THR A 80 4.67 -4.86 17.74
N GLU A 81 4.71 -5.10 19.06
CA GLU A 81 5.18 -4.12 20.05
C GLU A 81 6.65 -3.76 19.84
N THR A 82 7.50 -4.72 19.48
CA THR A 82 8.91 -4.45 19.16
C THR A 82 9.01 -3.57 17.92
N VAL A 83 8.23 -3.84 16.88
CA VAL A 83 8.16 -3.00 15.66
C VAL A 83 7.63 -1.61 16.01
N TYR A 84 6.54 -1.53 16.77
CA TYR A 84 5.93 -0.27 17.19
C TYR A 84 6.92 0.66 17.92
N LYS A 85 7.79 0.09 18.76
CA LYS A 85 8.80 0.80 19.55
C LYS A 85 10.10 1.09 18.78
N SER A 86 10.26 0.55 17.56
CA SER A 86 11.53 0.63 16.83
C SER A 86 11.90 2.03 16.35
N THR A 87 10.94 2.93 16.13
CA THR A 87 11.20 4.29 15.68
C THR A 87 10.37 5.30 16.48
N MET A 88 11.00 6.39 16.95
CA MET A 88 10.32 7.44 17.69
C MET A 88 9.78 8.57 16.78
N GLN A 89 10.41 8.81 15.63
CA GLN A 89 10.12 9.96 14.78
C GLN A 89 9.04 9.68 13.73
N ASN A 90 9.10 8.52 13.05
CA ASN A 90 8.16 8.13 12.02
C ASN A 90 7.59 6.75 12.37
N ARG A 91 6.36 6.73 12.89
CA ARG A 91 5.70 5.49 13.25
C ARG A 91 5.73 4.47 12.08
N PRO A 92 6.22 3.24 12.29
CA PRO A 92 6.29 2.27 11.21
C PRO A 92 4.90 1.78 10.82
N PHE A 93 4.73 1.44 9.55
CA PHE A 93 3.59 0.65 9.13
C PHE A 93 3.74 -0.78 9.65
N ILE A 94 2.72 -1.28 10.32
CA ILE A 94 2.59 -2.68 10.75
C ILE A 94 1.42 -3.24 9.95
N ALA A 95 1.75 -3.89 8.82
CA ALA A 95 0.79 -4.26 7.80
C ALA A 95 0.42 -5.75 7.85
N ILE A 96 -0.79 -6.05 7.39
CA ILE A 96 -1.32 -7.40 7.28
C ILE A 96 -2.38 -7.48 6.17
N ASP A 97 -2.61 -8.69 5.60
CA ASP A 97 -3.80 -9.00 4.81
C ASP A 97 -4.87 -9.62 5.71
N MET A 98 -5.92 -8.87 5.97
CA MET A 98 -7.04 -9.33 6.78
C MET A 98 -8.36 -8.94 6.09
N GLU A 99 -8.72 -9.72 5.05
CA GLU A 99 -9.97 -9.55 4.30
C GLU A 99 -11.15 -10.29 4.95
N GLY A 100 -10.85 -11.36 5.66
CA GLY A 100 -11.77 -12.40 6.08
C GLY A 100 -11.73 -13.62 5.16
N GLY A 101 -12.54 -14.65 5.44
CA GLY A 101 -12.59 -15.88 4.66
C GLY A 101 -11.24 -16.59 4.57
N GLN A 102 -10.79 -16.84 3.34
CA GLN A 102 -9.52 -17.51 3.09
C GLN A 102 -8.31 -16.56 3.18
N ILE A 103 -8.52 -15.24 3.15
CA ILE A 103 -7.46 -14.24 3.24
C ILE A 103 -7.53 -13.55 4.60
N GLN A 104 -7.12 -14.28 5.61
CA GLN A 104 -6.97 -13.78 6.98
C GLN A 104 -5.75 -14.43 7.63
N ARG A 105 -4.73 -13.61 7.95
CA ARG A 105 -3.48 -14.11 8.52
C ARG A 105 -3.62 -14.44 10.00
N MET A 106 -4.47 -13.69 10.72
CA MET A 106 -4.90 -13.98 12.07
C MET A 106 -6.17 -14.81 12.00
N ASN A 107 -6.12 -16.07 12.43
CA ASN A 107 -7.22 -17.03 12.29
C ASN A 107 -7.24 -18.02 13.47
N ASN A 108 -8.20 -18.97 13.47
CA ASN A 108 -8.37 -19.91 14.56
C ASN A 108 -7.19 -20.89 14.75
N LYS A 109 -6.37 -21.13 13.72
CA LYS A 109 -5.19 -21.99 13.82
C LYS A 109 -4.09 -21.37 14.66
N ASN A 110 -4.04 -20.03 14.69
CA ASN A 110 -3.04 -19.28 15.47
C ASN A 110 -3.66 -18.51 16.66
N GLY A 111 -4.88 -18.90 17.08
CA GLY A 111 -5.50 -18.45 18.32
C GLY A 111 -6.37 -17.19 18.21
N PHE A 112 -6.75 -16.80 17.00
CA PHE A 112 -7.63 -15.67 16.76
C PHE A 112 -9.00 -16.10 16.23
N LYS A 113 -9.97 -15.17 16.26
CA LYS A 113 -11.31 -15.39 15.69
C LYS A 113 -11.24 -15.33 14.17
N ASN A 114 -11.98 -16.23 13.50
CA ASN A 114 -12.23 -16.14 12.07
C ASN A 114 -13.32 -15.12 11.76
N PHE A 115 -13.20 -14.47 10.60
CA PHE A 115 -14.23 -13.60 10.04
C PHE A 115 -14.74 -14.17 8.70
N PRO A 116 -16.02 -13.92 8.36
CA PRO A 116 -16.57 -14.34 7.08
C PRO A 116 -15.84 -13.71 5.89
N SER A 117 -15.93 -14.34 4.72
CA SER A 117 -15.45 -13.78 3.46
C SER A 117 -16.29 -12.58 3.00
N ALA A 118 -15.75 -11.77 2.08
CA ALA A 118 -16.47 -10.66 1.47
C ALA A 118 -17.78 -11.13 0.82
N SER A 119 -17.75 -12.26 0.09
CA SER A 119 -18.91 -12.85 -0.52
C SER A 119 -20.00 -13.25 0.50
N GLU A 120 -19.62 -13.90 1.61
CA GLU A 120 -20.56 -14.28 2.69
C GLU A 120 -21.18 -13.05 3.36
N ILE A 121 -20.39 -12.01 3.62
CA ILE A 121 -20.88 -10.76 4.20
C ILE A 121 -21.87 -10.07 3.27
N ALA A 122 -21.57 -9.98 1.97
CA ALA A 122 -22.46 -9.36 1.00
C ALA A 122 -23.73 -10.18 0.72
N ALA A 123 -23.66 -11.52 0.84
CA ALA A 123 -24.81 -12.41 0.69
C ALA A 123 -25.83 -12.23 1.84
N ALA A 124 -25.42 -11.79 3.02
CA ALA A 124 -26.32 -11.48 4.14
C ALA A 124 -27.19 -10.24 3.91
N ASP A 125 -26.84 -9.40 2.94
CA ASP A 125 -27.52 -8.16 2.53
C ASP A 125 -27.86 -7.21 3.67
N ASP A 126 -26.94 -7.08 4.63
CA ASP A 126 -27.08 -6.27 5.86
C ASP A 126 -25.80 -5.46 6.10
N LEU A 127 -25.81 -4.20 5.69
CA LEU A 127 -24.69 -3.28 5.85
C LEU A 127 -24.37 -2.99 7.33
N LYS A 128 -25.38 -2.95 8.22
CA LYS A 128 -25.15 -2.73 9.63
C LYS A 128 -24.37 -3.89 10.23
N LYS A 129 -24.77 -5.12 9.94
CA LYS A 129 -24.09 -6.33 10.39
C LYS A 129 -22.68 -6.44 9.78
N ALA A 130 -22.50 -5.98 8.54
CA ALA A 130 -21.19 -5.87 7.91
C ALA A 130 -20.28 -4.93 8.69
N ASN A 131 -20.76 -3.71 9.01
CA ASN A 131 -20.00 -2.74 9.82
C ASN A 131 -19.64 -3.30 11.21
N GLU A 132 -20.58 -3.95 11.91
CA GLU A 132 -20.32 -4.59 13.21
C GLU A 132 -19.21 -5.68 13.08
N THR A 133 -19.24 -6.47 12.01
CA THR A 133 -18.24 -7.51 11.74
C THR A 133 -16.86 -6.90 11.50
N TYR A 134 -16.79 -5.85 10.68
CA TYR A 134 -15.54 -5.14 10.39
C TYR A 134 -15.01 -4.35 11.58
N SER A 135 -15.89 -3.82 12.44
CA SER A 135 -15.49 -3.16 13.68
C SER A 135 -14.82 -4.15 14.64
N ASN A 136 -15.34 -5.38 14.75
CA ASN A 136 -14.71 -6.44 15.52
C ASN A 136 -13.35 -6.88 14.92
N MET A 137 -13.23 -6.91 13.59
CA MET A 137 -11.97 -7.21 12.91
C MET A 137 -10.94 -6.11 13.18
N ALA A 138 -11.32 -4.86 13.02
CA ALA A 138 -10.46 -3.71 13.27
C ALA A 138 -10.03 -3.61 14.75
N GLU A 139 -10.93 -3.93 15.70
CA GLU A 139 -10.59 -4.01 17.12
C GLU A 139 -9.53 -5.08 17.39
N MET A 140 -9.69 -6.27 16.79
CA MET A 140 -8.70 -7.35 16.90
C MET A 140 -7.35 -6.94 16.34
N LEU A 141 -7.32 -6.27 15.17
CA LEU A 141 -6.08 -5.76 14.56
C LEU A 141 -5.42 -4.70 15.44
N ASN A 142 -6.20 -3.73 15.93
CA ASN A 142 -5.69 -2.67 16.80
C ASN A 142 -5.14 -3.22 18.12
N SER A 143 -5.80 -4.25 18.72
CA SER A 143 -5.31 -4.91 19.94
C SER A 143 -3.95 -5.58 19.75
N MET A 144 -3.60 -5.92 18.50
CA MET A 144 -2.30 -6.45 18.09
C MET A 144 -1.38 -5.40 17.44
N LEU A 145 -1.69 -4.11 17.60
CA LEU A 145 -0.91 -2.96 17.12
C LEU A 145 -0.74 -2.87 15.59
N PHE A 146 -1.55 -3.55 14.81
CA PHE A 146 -1.62 -3.33 13.36
C PHE A 146 -2.24 -1.97 13.08
N ASN A 147 -1.65 -1.24 12.12
CA ASN A 147 -2.10 0.08 11.71
C ASN A 147 -2.33 0.21 10.19
N LEU A 148 -2.10 -0.88 9.45
CA LEU A 148 -2.33 -0.95 8.01
C LEU A 148 -2.90 -2.32 7.64
N ASN A 149 -4.09 -2.33 7.02
CA ASN A 149 -4.70 -3.54 6.49
C ASN A 149 -4.78 -3.45 4.97
N PHE A 150 -4.14 -4.37 4.25
CA PHE A 150 -4.24 -4.50 2.80
C PHE A 150 -5.58 -5.14 2.42
N ALA A 151 -6.64 -4.40 2.66
CA ALA A 151 -8.05 -4.67 2.41
C ALA A 151 -8.83 -3.34 2.43
N PRO A 152 -10.04 -3.27 1.88
CA PRO A 152 -10.84 -4.33 1.30
C PRO A 152 -10.44 -4.67 -0.14
N CYS A 153 -10.79 -5.90 -0.59
CA CYS A 153 -10.79 -6.25 -1.99
C CYS A 153 -12.05 -5.67 -2.64
N VAL A 154 -11.88 -4.76 -3.60
CA VAL A 154 -13.00 -4.12 -4.33
C VAL A 154 -13.14 -4.61 -5.76
N ASP A 155 -12.40 -5.65 -6.12
CA ASP A 155 -12.57 -6.33 -7.40
C ASP A 155 -13.97 -6.91 -7.52
N LEU A 156 -14.55 -6.80 -8.73
CA LEU A 156 -15.90 -7.27 -9.02
C LEU A 156 -15.91 -8.79 -9.29
N ASP A 157 -16.96 -9.48 -8.88
CA ASP A 157 -17.18 -10.90 -9.21
C ASP A 157 -17.75 -11.06 -10.62
N LEU A 158 -16.91 -10.90 -11.64
CA LEU A 158 -17.29 -10.92 -13.06
C LEU A 158 -16.97 -12.24 -13.77
N ASN A 159 -16.22 -13.14 -13.12
CA ASN A 159 -15.74 -14.37 -13.72
C ASN A 159 -15.64 -15.48 -12.66
N GLU A 160 -16.50 -16.50 -12.78
CA GLU A 160 -16.51 -17.67 -11.88
C GLU A 160 -15.20 -18.46 -11.85
N ASN A 161 -14.38 -18.34 -12.91
CA ASN A 161 -13.07 -18.97 -13.01
C ASN A 161 -11.96 -18.13 -12.38
N SER A 162 -12.23 -16.90 -11.94
CA SER A 162 -11.25 -16.05 -11.28
C SER A 162 -10.83 -16.61 -9.92
N ILE A 163 -9.62 -16.32 -9.51
CA ILE A 163 -9.11 -16.66 -8.17
C ILE A 163 -9.89 -15.94 -7.06
N LEU A 164 -10.46 -14.78 -7.38
CA LEU A 164 -11.25 -13.97 -6.46
C LEU A 164 -12.59 -14.63 -6.16
N HIS A 165 -13.30 -15.10 -7.20
CA HIS A 165 -14.53 -15.88 -7.05
C HIS A 165 -14.28 -17.16 -6.26
N LYS A 166 -13.31 -17.98 -6.68
CA LYS A 166 -12.97 -19.27 -6.04
C LYS A 166 -12.60 -19.14 -4.56
N LYS A 167 -11.99 -18.02 -4.17
CA LYS A 167 -11.63 -17.73 -2.77
C LYS A 167 -12.66 -16.84 -2.05
N GLN A 168 -13.81 -16.54 -2.68
CA GLN A 168 -14.88 -15.72 -2.11
C GLN A 168 -14.41 -14.32 -1.65
N ARG A 169 -13.44 -13.74 -2.37
CA ARG A 169 -12.84 -12.44 -2.01
C ARG A 169 -13.63 -11.24 -2.51
N ALA A 170 -14.45 -11.40 -3.55
CA ALA A 170 -15.29 -10.34 -4.10
C ALA A 170 -16.65 -10.28 -3.40
N TYR A 171 -17.12 -9.06 -3.13
CA TYR A 171 -18.44 -8.85 -2.53
C TYR A 171 -19.58 -9.20 -3.46
N SER A 172 -19.47 -8.80 -4.73
CA SER A 172 -20.52 -8.94 -5.76
C SER A 172 -19.96 -8.63 -7.14
N GLY A 173 -20.72 -8.99 -8.20
CA GLY A 173 -20.54 -8.46 -9.55
C GLY A 173 -21.17 -7.07 -9.75
N ASP A 174 -21.97 -6.60 -8.80
CA ASP A 174 -22.56 -5.25 -8.80
C ASP A 174 -21.58 -4.26 -8.12
N SER A 175 -21.08 -3.30 -8.89
CA SER A 175 -20.10 -2.32 -8.48
C SER A 175 -20.61 -1.41 -7.36
N ALA A 176 -21.88 -1.04 -7.35
CA ALA A 176 -22.49 -0.22 -6.30
C ALA A 176 -22.57 -0.99 -4.98
N LYS A 177 -22.91 -2.29 -5.04
CA LYS A 177 -22.90 -3.17 -3.87
C LYS A 177 -21.49 -3.34 -3.32
N VAL A 178 -20.49 -3.55 -4.17
CA VAL A 178 -19.07 -3.61 -3.77
C VAL A 178 -18.66 -2.35 -3.05
N SER A 179 -18.94 -1.18 -3.62
CA SER A 179 -18.68 0.12 -3.01
C SER A 179 -19.32 0.28 -1.64
N ALA A 180 -20.60 -0.13 -1.49
CA ALA A 180 -21.33 0.02 -0.23
C ALA A 180 -20.67 -0.79 0.90
N TYR A 181 -20.34 -2.06 0.65
CA TYR A 181 -19.70 -2.92 1.65
C TYR A 181 -18.25 -2.52 1.95
N ALA A 182 -17.49 -2.12 0.93
CA ALA A 182 -16.15 -1.61 1.10
C ALA A 182 -16.12 -0.31 1.92
N ASN A 183 -17.11 0.56 1.75
CA ASN A 183 -17.27 1.77 2.55
C ASN A 183 -17.45 1.46 4.05
N GLU A 184 -18.27 0.46 4.39
CA GLU A 184 -18.42 0.03 5.79
C GLU A 184 -17.13 -0.57 6.35
N PHE A 185 -16.36 -1.30 5.53
CA PHE A 185 -15.02 -1.79 5.90
C PHE A 185 -14.07 -0.63 6.23
N ILE A 186 -13.98 0.36 5.33
CA ILE A 186 -13.10 1.53 5.49
C ILE A 186 -13.45 2.30 6.77
N LYS A 187 -14.74 2.61 6.98
CA LYS A 187 -15.20 3.33 8.18
C LYS A 187 -14.82 2.60 9.47
N ALA A 188 -15.12 1.30 9.56
CA ALA A 188 -14.84 0.49 10.74
C ALA A 188 -13.34 0.44 11.09
N HIS A 189 -12.46 0.40 10.08
CA HIS A 189 -11.02 0.42 10.27
C HIS A 189 -10.51 1.82 10.64
N TYR A 190 -11.04 2.86 9.98
CA TYR A 190 -10.70 4.25 10.28
C TYR A 190 -11.00 4.62 11.74
N ASP A 191 -12.15 4.18 12.28
CA ASP A 191 -12.55 4.39 13.67
C ASP A 191 -11.60 3.75 14.69
N LYS A 192 -10.76 2.81 14.23
CA LYS A 192 -9.74 2.13 15.03
C LYS A 192 -8.30 2.53 14.63
N ASN A 193 -8.13 3.64 13.93
CA ASN A 193 -6.83 4.15 13.46
C ASN A 193 -6.04 3.17 12.58
N ILE A 194 -6.75 2.39 11.77
CA ILE A 194 -6.16 1.46 10.81
C ILE A 194 -6.37 2.01 9.41
N ILE A 195 -5.27 2.22 8.69
CA ILE A 195 -5.28 2.55 7.28
C ILE A 195 -5.74 1.33 6.48
N THR A 196 -6.58 1.55 5.47
CA THR A 196 -7.01 0.52 4.53
C THR A 196 -6.44 0.79 3.14
N ALA A 197 -6.17 -0.27 2.37
CA ALA A 197 -5.75 -0.16 0.98
C ALA A 197 -6.75 -0.86 0.07
N LEU A 198 -7.41 -0.11 -0.82
CA LEU A 198 -8.27 -0.71 -1.84
C LEU A 198 -7.43 -1.51 -2.83
N LYS A 199 -7.88 -2.71 -3.19
CA LYS A 199 -7.14 -3.60 -4.09
C LYS A 199 -8.06 -4.40 -5.00
N HIS A 200 -7.60 -4.76 -6.19
CA HIS A 200 -6.29 -4.58 -6.83
C HIS A 200 -6.46 -3.71 -8.09
N PHE A 201 -6.11 -2.44 -8.01
CA PHE A 201 -6.28 -1.48 -9.11
C PHE A 201 -5.51 -1.95 -10.37
N PRO A 202 -6.08 -1.82 -11.58
CA PRO A 202 -7.35 -1.21 -11.98
C PRO A 202 -8.58 -2.14 -11.93
N GLY A 203 -8.48 -3.33 -11.39
CA GLY A 203 -9.51 -4.36 -11.29
C GLY A 203 -9.00 -5.72 -11.73
N HIS A 204 -9.27 -6.77 -10.93
CA HIS A 204 -8.80 -8.14 -11.14
C HIS A 204 -9.96 -9.14 -11.31
N GLY A 205 -11.20 -8.65 -11.32
CA GLY A 205 -12.38 -9.50 -11.23
C GLY A 205 -12.75 -10.23 -12.51
N SER A 206 -12.38 -9.69 -13.67
CA SER A 206 -12.72 -10.22 -14.99
C SER A 206 -11.81 -11.35 -15.51
N VAL A 207 -10.62 -11.55 -14.87
CA VAL A 207 -9.60 -12.49 -15.36
C VAL A 207 -9.62 -13.83 -14.64
N SER A 208 -9.20 -14.91 -15.33
CA SER A 208 -9.10 -16.26 -14.78
C SER A 208 -7.73 -16.59 -14.16
N GLY A 209 -6.71 -15.76 -14.39
CA GLY A 209 -5.33 -16.01 -13.95
C GLY A 209 -5.09 -15.66 -12.49
N ASP A 210 -3.94 -16.17 -11.97
CA ASP A 210 -3.40 -15.84 -10.65
C ASP A 210 -2.01 -15.22 -10.79
N THR A 211 -1.89 -13.92 -10.49
CA THR A 211 -0.64 -13.15 -10.61
C THR A 211 0.46 -13.62 -9.65
N HIS A 212 0.13 -14.41 -8.63
CA HIS A 212 1.12 -15.09 -7.79
C HIS A 212 1.92 -16.14 -8.58
N LEU A 213 1.29 -16.76 -9.59
CA LEU A 213 1.91 -17.84 -10.37
C LEU A 213 2.61 -17.33 -11.64
N GLY A 214 2.20 -16.21 -12.18
CA GLY A 214 2.78 -15.67 -13.40
C GLY A 214 1.97 -14.56 -14.05
N PHE A 215 2.28 -14.31 -15.32
CA PHE A 215 1.67 -13.27 -16.13
C PHE A 215 0.16 -13.48 -16.32
N VAL A 216 -0.63 -12.43 -16.15
CA VAL A 216 -2.09 -12.43 -16.33
C VAL A 216 -2.46 -11.27 -17.24
N ASP A 217 -3.11 -11.57 -18.36
CA ASP A 217 -3.55 -10.61 -19.37
C ASP A 217 -5.07 -10.38 -19.28
N SER A 218 -5.46 -9.13 -19.06
CA SER A 218 -6.85 -8.68 -18.98
C SER A 218 -7.31 -7.92 -20.22
N THR A 219 -6.48 -7.79 -21.26
CA THR A 219 -6.75 -6.95 -22.45
C THR A 219 -8.13 -7.16 -23.05
N LYS A 220 -8.59 -8.43 -23.11
CA LYS A 220 -9.88 -8.79 -23.70
C LYS A 220 -11.03 -8.91 -22.71
N THR A 221 -10.74 -8.90 -21.41
CA THR A 221 -11.72 -9.21 -20.35
C THR A 221 -12.00 -8.06 -19.42
N HIS A 222 -11.04 -7.15 -19.24
CA HIS A 222 -11.19 -5.96 -18.40
C HIS A 222 -12.40 -5.13 -18.85
N LYS A 223 -13.13 -4.60 -17.88
CA LYS A 223 -14.32 -3.76 -18.10
C LYS A 223 -14.18 -2.47 -17.31
N ASP A 224 -14.54 -1.34 -17.91
CA ASP A 224 -14.47 -0.02 -17.30
C ASP A 224 -15.24 0.06 -15.97
N ILE A 225 -16.30 -0.75 -15.82
CA ILE A 225 -17.06 -0.83 -14.56
C ILE A 225 -16.21 -1.28 -13.37
N GLU A 226 -15.06 -1.93 -13.59
CA GLU A 226 -14.13 -2.34 -12.52
C GLU A 226 -13.47 -1.12 -11.84
N LEU A 227 -13.47 0.05 -12.50
CA LEU A 227 -12.97 1.30 -11.94
C LEU A 227 -13.98 1.98 -11.00
N TYR A 228 -15.28 1.69 -11.16
CA TYR A 228 -16.35 2.36 -10.43
C TYR A 228 -16.18 2.32 -8.90
N PRO A 229 -15.81 1.18 -8.25
CA PRO A 229 -15.63 1.17 -6.80
C PRO A 229 -14.54 2.15 -6.32
N TYR A 230 -13.48 2.34 -7.09
CA TYR A 230 -12.43 3.31 -6.78
C TYR A 230 -12.92 4.73 -6.89
N GLU A 231 -13.61 5.09 -7.99
CA GLU A 231 -14.18 6.43 -8.22
C GLU A 231 -15.19 6.80 -7.12
N ASP A 232 -16.13 5.91 -6.83
CA ASP A 232 -17.18 6.14 -5.85
C ASP A 232 -16.60 6.27 -4.42
N LEU A 233 -15.61 5.43 -4.06
CA LEU A 233 -14.99 5.48 -2.74
C LEU A 233 -14.04 6.66 -2.57
N MET A 234 -13.35 7.12 -3.63
CA MET A 234 -12.58 8.37 -3.62
C MET A 234 -13.48 9.58 -3.41
N PHE A 235 -14.67 9.58 -4.01
CA PHE A 235 -15.63 10.66 -3.86
C PHE A 235 -16.26 10.69 -2.46
N LYS A 236 -16.56 9.54 -1.88
CA LYS A 236 -17.25 9.41 -0.58
C LYS A 236 -16.33 9.57 0.62
N ASN A 237 -15.06 9.25 0.48
CA ASN A 237 -14.12 9.19 1.59
C ASN A 237 -12.82 9.92 1.25
N ASP A 238 -12.08 10.33 2.27
CA ASP A 238 -10.66 10.68 2.12
C ASP A 238 -9.84 9.37 2.02
N LEU A 239 -9.98 8.71 0.86
CA LEU A 239 -9.33 7.42 0.59
C LEU A 239 -7.82 7.54 0.72
N GLN A 240 -7.22 6.73 1.58
CA GLN A 240 -5.85 6.91 2.03
C GLN A 240 -4.83 6.16 1.18
N MET A 241 -5.17 4.94 0.73
CA MET A 241 -4.24 4.08 0.00
C MET A 241 -4.94 3.23 -1.07
N VAL A 242 -4.26 3.03 -2.19
CA VAL A 242 -4.64 2.11 -3.28
C VAL A 242 -3.48 1.19 -3.57
N MET A 243 -3.74 -0.12 -3.65
CA MET A 243 -2.78 -1.13 -4.06
C MET A 243 -2.99 -1.48 -5.53
N VAL A 244 -1.91 -1.43 -6.31
CA VAL A 244 -1.93 -1.67 -7.77
C VAL A 244 -1.53 -3.11 -8.08
N SER A 245 -2.32 -3.78 -8.90
CA SER A 245 -2.12 -5.17 -9.31
C SER A 245 -0.98 -5.36 -10.31
N HIS A 246 -0.59 -6.61 -10.54
CA HIS A 246 0.35 -7.01 -11.59
C HIS A 246 -0.34 -7.50 -12.87
N ILE A 247 -1.58 -7.07 -13.11
CA ILE A 247 -2.32 -7.40 -14.32
C ILE A 247 -1.77 -6.61 -15.50
N PHE A 248 -1.60 -7.28 -16.62
CA PHE A 248 -1.30 -6.65 -17.90
C PHE A 248 -2.60 -6.32 -18.64
N ASN A 249 -2.64 -5.17 -19.30
CA ASN A 249 -3.72 -4.76 -20.19
C ASN A 249 -3.13 -3.90 -21.32
N GLU A 250 -3.06 -4.45 -22.52
CA GLU A 250 -2.48 -3.80 -23.70
C GLU A 250 -3.20 -2.49 -24.06
N ASN A 251 -4.49 -2.35 -23.70
CA ASN A 251 -5.25 -1.12 -23.92
C ASN A 251 -4.82 0.02 -22.99
N LEU A 252 -4.17 -0.28 -21.87
CA LEU A 252 -3.61 0.71 -20.93
C LEU A 252 -2.12 0.92 -21.18
N ASP A 253 -1.35 -0.18 -21.32
CA ASP A 253 0.10 -0.13 -21.55
C ASP A 253 0.54 -1.35 -22.36
N THR A 254 1.27 -1.14 -23.44
CA THR A 254 1.72 -2.22 -24.35
C THR A 254 2.96 -2.97 -23.86
N LEU A 255 3.64 -2.47 -22.83
CA LEU A 255 4.92 -2.99 -22.34
C LEU A 255 4.84 -3.55 -20.91
N TYR A 256 4.17 -2.82 -20.01
CA TYR A 256 4.25 -3.06 -18.58
C TYR A 256 2.90 -3.46 -17.96
N PRO A 257 2.90 -4.35 -16.94
CA PRO A 257 1.71 -4.57 -16.11
C PRO A 257 1.38 -3.33 -15.28
N ALA A 258 0.14 -3.24 -14.80
CA ALA A 258 -0.40 -2.06 -14.14
C ALA A 258 0.54 -1.44 -13.10
N THR A 259 1.17 -2.25 -12.24
CA THR A 259 2.12 -1.80 -11.20
C THR A 259 3.33 -1.06 -11.76
N LEU A 260 3.80 -1.42 -12.95
CA LEU A 260 4.99 -0.84 -13.60
C LEU A 260 4.64 0.19 -14.67
N SER A 261 3.34 0.44 -14.91
CA SER A 261 2.83 1.28 -15.97
C SER A 261 2.53 2.70 -15.51
N TYR A 262 3.21 3.68 -16.10
CA TYR A 262 2.86 5.09 -15.90
C TYR A 262 1.46 5.42 -16.41
N ASP A 263 1.04 4.81 -17.52
CA ASP A 263 -0.30 5.05 -18.07
C ASP A 263 -1.41 4.59 -17.11
N THR A 264 -1.17 3.49 -16.38
CA THR A 264 -2.12 3.01 -15.38
C THR A 264 -2.07 3.84 -14.09
N VAL A 265 -0.89 4.05 -13.50
CA VAL A 265 -0.78 4.71 -12.19
C VAL A 265 -0.74 6.23 -12.33
N GLY A 266 0.17 6.75 -13.14
CA GLY A 266 0.39 8.19 -13.31
C GLY A 266 -0.73 8.87 -14.09
N SER A 267 -1.17 8.28 -15.20
CA SER A 267 -2.22 8.85 -16.03
C SER A 267 -3.61 8.51 -15.50
N LEU A 268 -4.02 7.27 -15.52
CA LEU A 268 -5.39 6.88 -15.15
C LEU A 268 -5.68 7.19 -13.67
N LEU A 269 -4.97 6.57 -12.72
CA LEU A 269 -5.30 6.71 -11.29
C LEU A 269 -5.06 8.13 -10.76
N ARG A 270 -3.88 8.73 -11.03
CA ARG A 270 -3.54 10.02 -10.42
C ARG A 270 -4.09 11.21 -11.17
N ARG A 271 -3.96 11.26 -12.50
CA ARG A 271 -4.35 12.45 -13.30
C ARG A 271 -5.83 12.44 -13.63
N GLU A 272 -6.36 11.34 -14.18
CA GLU A 272 -7.74 11.28 -14.67
C GLU A 272 -8.74 11.07 -13.54
N MET A 273 -8.53 10.06 -12.68
CA MET A 273 -9.37 9.81 -11.51
C MET A 273 -9.06 10.73 -10.32
N GLY A 274 -7.93 11.44 -10.34
CA GLY A 274 -7.59 12.48 -9.37
C GLY A 274 -7.12 11.97 -7.99
N PHE A 275 -6.69 10.72 -7.86
CA PHE A 275 -6.25 10.15 -6.59
C PHE A 275 -5.03 10.88 -6.01
N LYS A 276 -5.12 11.35 -4.76
CA LYS A 276 -4.07 12.12 -4.06
C LYS A 276 -3.41 11.36 -2.90
N GLY A 277 -3.95 10.20 -2.55
CA GLY A 277 -3.43 9.36 -1.46
C GLY A 277 -2.15 8.60 -1.85
N VAL A 278 -1.76 7.69 -0.98
CA VAL A 278 -0.58 6.82 -1.18
C VAL A 278 -0.92 5.68 -2.13
N VAL A 279 -0.07 5.45 -3.13
CA VAL A 279 -0.15 4.27 -4.00
C VAL A 279 0.94 3.28 -3.60
N ILE A 280 0.54 2.06 -3.34
CA ILE A 280 1.44 0.95 -3.02
C ILE A 280 1.35 -0.13 -4.10
N THR A 281 2.47 -0.76 -4.42
CA THR A 281 2.48 -1.93 -5.30
C THR A 281 1.84 -3.14 -4.59
N ASP A 282 1.28 -4.09 -5.33
CA ASP A 282 1.17 -5.46 -4.83
C ASP A 282 2.59 -6.05 -4.63
N ASP A 283 2.70 -7.24 -4.06
CA ASP A 283 3.99 -7.86 -3.73
C ASP A 283 4.86 -8.07 -4.98
N LEU A 284 5.94 -7.30 -5.10
CA LEU A 284 6.86 -7.34 -6.25
C LEU A 284 7.68 -8.65 -6.34
N ASP A 285 7.62 -9.51 -5.32
CA ASP A 285 8.16 -10.88 -5.37
C ASP A 285 7.20 -11.88 -6.07
N MET A 286 6.00 -11.47 -6.48
CA MET A 286 5.04 -12.33 -7.17
C MET A 286 5.54 -12.74 -8.56
N GLY A 287 5.10 -13.93 -9.02
CA GLY A 287 5.55 -14.53 -10.27
C GLY A 287 5.31 -13.66 -11.51
N ALA A 288 4.24 -12.86 -11.52
CA ALA A 288 3.93 -11.95 -12.63
C ALA A 288 5.03 -10.90 -12.89
N ILE A 289 5.75 -10.49 -11.86
CA ILE A 289 6.88 -9.54 -11.93
C ILE A 289 8.19 -10.28 -12.02
N LYS A 290 8.50 -11.08 -11.00
CA LYS A 290 9.81 -11.69 -10.79
C LYS A 290 10.32 -12.59 -11.93
N HIS A 291 9.39 -13.20 -12.70
CA HIS A 291 9.77 -14.06 -13.82
C HIS A 291 10.07 -13.27 -15.10
N LYS A 292 9.71 -12.00 -15.17
CA LYS A 292 9.80 -11.20 -16.39
C LYS A 292 10.75 -10.02 -16.28
N PHE A 293 10.87 -9.43 -15.09
CA PHE A 293 11.66 -8.22 -14.83
C PHE A 293 12.70 -8.51 -13.75
N ASP A 294 13.89 -7.94 -13.87
CA ASP A 294 14.87 -7.96 -12.79
C ASP A 294 14.54 -6.95 -11.69
N LEU A 295 15.29 -6.96 -10.60
CA LEU A 295 15.04 -6.09 -9.46
C LEU A 295 15.24 -4.62 -9.81
N GLU A 296 16.26 -4.30 -10.64
CA GLU A 296 16.58 -2.92 -11.02
C GLU A 296 15.47 -2.33 -11.87
N GLU A 297 15.06 -3.00 -12.93
CA GLU A 297 13.96 -2.59 -13.79
C GLU A 297 12.64 -2.48 -12.98
N THR A 298 12.35 -3.47 -12.12
CA THR A 298 11.15 -3.48 -11.28
C THR A 298 11.08 -2.24 -10.38
N VAL A 299 12.17 -1.91 -9.68
CA VAL A 299 12.22 -0.76 -8.77
C VAL A 299 12.08 0.56 -9.53
N ILE A 300 12.84 0.74 -10.63
CA ILE A 300 12.83 1.97 -11.41
C ILE A 300 11.45 2.19 -12.03
N GLN A 301 10.89 1.17 -12.68
CA GLN A 301 9.59 1.29 -13.35
C GLN A 301 8.44 1.48 -12.35
N ALA A 302 8.43 0.76 -11.21
CA ALA A 302 7.40 0.96 -10.20
C ALA A 302 7.38 2.40 -9.65
N ILE A 303 8.54 3.01 -9.41
CA ILE A 303 8.65 4.41 -8.96
C ILE A 303 8.18 5.37 -10.06
N ASN A 304 8.66 5.18 -11.30
CA ASN A 304 8.31 6.03 -12.43
C ASN A 304 6.84 5.89 -12.83
N ALA A 305 6.25 4.71 -12.64
CA ALA A 305 4.80 4.50 -12.81
C ALA A 305 3.99 5.44 -11.91
N GLY A 306 4.47 5.76 -10.71
CA GLY A 306 3.78 6.65 -9.78
C GLY A 306 3.45 6.03 -8.42
N ASN A 307 3.96 4.81 -8.13
CA ASN A 307 3.83 4.20 -6.82
C ASN A 307 4.68 4.95 -5.78
N ASP A 308 4.15 5.07 -4.58
CA ASP A 308 4.83 5.72 -3.46
C ASP A 308 5.52 4.70 -2.56
N ILE A 309 4.98 3.49 -2.44
CA ILE A 309 5.52 2.41 -1.61
C ILE A 309 5.75 1.17 -2.47
N LEU A 310 6.93 0.60 -2.33
CA LEU A 310 7.32 -0.69 -2.90
C LEU A 310 7.15 -1.77 -1.83
N LEU A 311 6.32 -2.76 -2.12
CA LEU A 311 6.06 -3.90 -1.23
C LEU A 311 6.81 -5.14 -1.73
N PHE A 312 7.59 -5.76 -0.86
CA PHE A 312 8.22 -7.05 -1.12
C PHE A 312 7.96 -8.00 0.04
N SER A 313 7.47 -9.19 -0.23
CA SER A 313 7.33 -10.24 0.79
C SER A 313 8.65 -10.72 1.36
N ASN A 314 9.71 -10.67 0.57
CA ASN A 314 11.10 -11.02 0.94
C ASN A 314 11.21 -12.37 1.67
N ARG A 315 10.54 -13.40 1.17
CA ARG A 315 10.43 -14.68 1.90
C ARG A 315 11.18 -15.82 1.25
N LYS A 316 11.04 -16.01 -0.08
CA LYS A 316 11.61 -17.18 -0.80
C LYS A 316 12.07 -16.78 -2.21
N PRO A 317 13.39 -16.60 -2.43
CA PRO A 317 14.46 -16.59 -1.42
C PRO A 317 14.40 -15.34 -0.55
N ASN A 318 14.82 -15.44 0.71
CA ASN A 318 15.00 -14.28 1.56
C ASN A 318 16.33 -13.58 1.24
N ASN A 319 16.26 -12.28 0.98
CA ASN A 319 17.44 -11.42 0.84
C ASN A 319 17.54 -10.51 2.09
N PRO A 320 18.51 -10.76 2.99
CA PRO A 320 18.67 -9.93 4.19
C PRO A 320 19.17 -8.51 3.92
N ASN A 321 19.64 -8.23 2.69
CA ASN A 321 20.16 -6.92 2.26
C ASN A 321 19.20 -6.20 1.30
N LEU A 322 17.97 -6.68 1.12
CA LEU A 322 17.06 -6.18 0.09
C LEU A 322 16.81 -4.66 0.21
N ALA A 323 16.68 -4.13 1.44
CA ALA A 323 16.52 -2.69 1.64
C ALA A 323 17.74 -1.88 1.13
N ASP A 324 18.95 -2.38 1.37
CA ASP A 324 20.19 -1.75 0.89
C ASP A 324 20.29 -1.84 -0.64
N ASP A 325 19.94 -2.99 -1.22
CA ASP A 325 19.94 -3.20 -2.68
C ASP A 325 18.96 -2.25 -3.37
N ILE A 326 17.72 -2.13 -2.88
CA ILE A 326 16.71 -1.20 -3.40
C ILE A 326 17.21 0.25 -3.27
N SER A 327 17.74 0.64 -2.10
CA SER A 327 18.27 1.99 -1.89
C SER A 327 19.41 2.32 -2.87
N LYS A 328 20.30 1.37 -3.11
CA LYS A 328 21.40 1.51 -4.07
C LYS A 328 20.89 1.70 -5.49
N ILE A 329 19.92 0.89 -5.92
CA ILE A 329 19.29 1.00 -7.24
C ILE A 329 18.68 2.39 -7.42
N ILE A 330 17.89 2.87 -6.46
CA ILE A 330 17.23 4.17 -6.54
C ILE A 330 18.26 5.31 -6.63
N LYS A 331 19.32 5.27 -5.82
CA LYS A 331 20.39 6.28 -5.85
C LYS A 331 21.14 6.30 -7.18
N ASN A 332 21.47 5.14 -7.72
CA ASN A 332 22.11 5.03 -9.02
C ASN A 332 21.18 5.55 -10.13
N ALA A 333 19.92 5.16 -10.12
CA ALA A 333 18.93 5.63 -11.09
C ALA A 333 18.72 7.16 -11.05
N ILE A 334 18.83 7.79 -9.87
CA ILE A 334 18.82 9.25 -9.75
C ILE A 334 20.09 9.85 -10.37
N LEU A 335 21.27 9.30 -10.11
CA LEU A 335 22.54 9.78 -10.68
C LEU A 335 22.58 9.66 -12.20
N GLU A 336 21.94 8.62 -12.75
CA GLU A 336 21.83 8.36 -14.19
C GLU A 336 20.67 9.13 -14.87
N GLY A 337 19.84 9.85 -14.08
CA GLY A 337 18.69 10.60 -14.59
C GLY A 337 17.50 9.72 -14.98
N LEU A 338 17.46 8.46 -14.54
CA LEU A 338 16.36 7.52 -14.77
C LEU A 338 15.19 7.74 -13.80
N ILE A 339 15.47 8.31 -12.62
CA ILE A 339 14.45 8.73 -11.64
C ILE A 339 14.70 10.21 -11.31
N GLU A 340 13.67 11.03 -11.46
CA GLU A 340 13.74 12.43 -11.06
C GLU A 340 13.70 12.56 -9.53
N PRO A 341 14.62 13.31 -8.88
CA PRO A 341 14.65 13.49 -7.42
C PRO A 341 13.32 13.95 -6.83
N ILE A 342 12.61 14.82 -7.56
CA ILE A 342 11.29 15.30 -7.13
C ILE A 342 10.26 14.20 -6.99
N ARG A 343 10.40 13.06 -7.71
CA ARG A 343 9.51 11.92 -7.61
C ARG A 343 9.64 11.24 -6.24
N ILE A 344 10.85 11.16 -5.69
CA ILE A 344 11.13 10.62 -4.36
C ILE A 344 10.53 11.55 -3.29
N GLN A 345 10.75 12.86 -3.42
CA GLN A 345 10.16 13.85 -2.51
C GLN A 345 8.63 13.77 -2.47
N GLN A 346 7.99 13.66 -3.63
CA GLN A 346 6.53 13.53 -3.72
C GLN A 346 6.00 12.29 -3.00
N SER A 347 6.70 11.16 -3.09
CA SER A 347 6.35 9.93 -2.37
C SER A 347 6.51 10.13 -0.87
N TYR A 348 7.64 10.65 -0.44
CA TYR A 348 7.92 10.94 0.95
C TYR A 348 6.84 11.83 1.58
N ASP A 349 6.43 12.89 0.89
CA ASP A 349 5.43 13.84 1.37
C ASP A 349 4.06 13.17 1.56
N ARG A 350 3.62 12.31 0.62
CA ARG A 350 2.35 11.56 0.76
C ARG A 350 2.42 10.55 1.91
N ILE A 351 3.51 9.80 2.00
CA ILE A 351 3.71 8.79 3.04
C ILE A 351 3.75 9.43 4.42
N THR A 352 4.51 10.50 4.60
CA THR A 352 4.63 11.19 5.88
C THR A 352 3.34 11.90 6.28
N LYS A 353 2.60 12.47 5.32
CA LYS A 353 1.26 12.99 5.57
C LYS A 353 0.33 11.90 6.09
N LEU A 354 0.33 10.72 5.46
CA LEU A 354 -0.48 9.57 5.88
C LEU A 354 -0.10 9.10 7.30
N LYS A 355 1.19 8.97 7.59
CA LYS A 355 1.67 8.55 8.92
C LYS A 355 1.30 9.54 10.03
N ARG A 356 1.24 10.84 9.74
CA ARG A 356 0.78 11.85 10.72
C ARG A 356 -0.66 11.63 11.16
N MET A 357 -1.52 11.10 10.29
CA MET A 357 -2.91 10.78 10.66
C MET A 357 -2.97 9.69 11.74
N LEU A 358 -2.09 8.68 11.70
CA LEU A 358 -1.97 7.63 12.71
C LEU A 358 -1.61 8.21 14.10
N ILE A 359 -0.75 9.24 14.14
CA ILE A 359 -0.28 9.85 15.40
C ILE A 359 -1.33 10.77 16.02
N ILE A 360 -2.08 11.52 15.20
CA ILE A 360 -3.09 12.48 15.68
C ILE A 360 -4.26 11.75 16.31
N ASN A 361 -4.67 10.64 15.73
CA ASN A 361 -5.82 9.88 16.18
C ASN A 361 -5.58 9.09 17.49
N GLU A 362 -4.33 8.81 17.85
CA GLU A 362 -4.00 8.18 19.15
C GLU A 362 -4.06 9.16 20.35
N LYS A 363 -4.08 10.46 20.08
CA LYS A 363 -4.16 11.49 21.11
C LYS A 363 -5.60 11.90 21.46
N LYS A 364 -6.58 11.35 20.74
CA LYS A 364 -8.00 11.51 20.99
C LYS A 364 -8.57 10.32 21.77
#